data_c9db31cab8ab1edb8063e760c0c0895f
#
_entry.id   c9db31cab8ab1edb8063e760c0c0895f
#
_cell.length_a   1.000
_cell.length_b   1.000
_cell.length_c   1.000
_cell.angle_alpha   90.00
_cell.angle_beta   90.00
_cell.angle_gamma   90.00
#
_symmetry.space_group_name_H-M   'P 1'
#
loop_
_entity.id
_entity.type
_entity.pdbx_description
1 polymer ?
#
loop_
_entity_poly.entity_id
_entity_poly.type
_entity_poly.pdbx_seq_one_letter_code
_entity_poly.pdbx_strand_id
1 'polypeptide(L)'
;MNTEYMDYCFKSIKRRKKNIIKTSFTIFIVFAAVTLLILIRTNVYQWQLQSVKDRFGSWFVMMCGSDGKENSELKGHPYLKESGKAVKVNNVYDNGGEMTETGIGYMTEEFIRLGNISTEEGHFPQKDDEAAVDWNTLLELNQGSSLGQDIVIRTVISDENGQTEDITRTYKLAGILKSYTNSWAGGDRVPGVIVTEQAAKDIKRNNNAIYIYTVDDYVNDYEAIYDGLKKKTSSSLIYNSSVYEYEPWSGGNIYDYMYMIIVLVGIAGITYQLSVYSTGRKRVY
;
A
#
# COMPACT_ATOMS: atom_id res chain seq x y z
N MET A 1 34.63 52.40 12.62
CA MET A 1 34.47 51.22 13.51
C MET A 1 35.84 50.89 14.06
N ASN A 2 36.05 51.05 15.42
CA ASN A 2 37.37 51.13 16.06
C ASN A 2 38.16 49.84 15.91
N THR A 3 39.31 49.85 15.27
CA THR A 3 40.22 48.73 15.07
C THR A 3 40.65 48.05 16.36
N GLU A 4 40.75 48.79 17.47
CA GLU A 4 41.00 48.25 18.79
C GLU A 4 39.92 47.33 19.33
N TYR A 5 38.66 47.64 19.02
CA TYR A 5 37.50 46.81 19.43
C TYR A 5 37.50 45.46 18.70
N MET A 6 37.82 45.47 17.43
CA MET A 6 37.96 44.25 16.62
C MET A 6 39.10 43.35 17.10
N ASP A 7 40.28 43.94 17.42
CA ASP A 7 41.43 43.19 17.94
C ASP A 7 41.16 42.58 19.33
N TYR A 8 40.44 43.30 20.19
CA TYR A 8 39.97 42.76 21.46
C TYR A 8 38.99 41.61 21.29
N CYS A 9 38.04 41.74 20.38
CA CYS A 9 37.11 40.66 20.05
C CYS A 9 37.81 39.41 19.53
N PHE A 10 38.79 39.59 18.62
CA PHE A 10 39.58 38.47 18.08
C PHE A 10 40.43 37.78 19.16
N LYS A 11 41.11 38.54 20.03
CA LYS A 11 41.87 38.00 21.16
C LYS A 11 40.97 37.27 22.17
N SER A 12 39.76 37.77 22.43
CA SER A 12 38.76 37.14 23.30
C SER A 12 38.26 35.83 22.68
N ILE A 13 37.98 35.78 21.40
CA ILE A 13 37.56 34.59 20.67
C ILE A 13 38.67 33.52 20.68
N LYS A 14 39.91 33.91 20.43
CA LYS A 14 41.09 33.00 20.44
C LYS A 14 41.31 32.35 21.81
N ARG A 15 41.13 33.10 22.91
CA ARG A 15 41.24 32.61 24.28
C ARG A 15 40.12 31.65 24.67
N ARG A 16 38.95 31.74 23.98
CA ARG A 16 37.74 30.96 24.25
C ARG A 16 37.49 29.85 23.24
N LYS A 17 38.39 29.67 22.27
CA LYS A 17 38.25 28.76 21.16
C LYS A 17 37.81 27.34 21.59
N LYS A 18 38.41 26.78 22.65
CA LYS A 18 38.05 25.44 23.16
C LYS A 18 36.58 25.35 23.64
N ASN A 19 36.04 26.38 24.31
CA ASN A 19 34.67 26.34 24.80
C ASN A 19 33.66 26.58 23.69
N ILE A 20 33.97 27.48 22.74
CA ILE A 20 33.14 27.71 21.55
C ILE A 20 33.01 26.40 20.73
N ILE A 21 34.15 25.72 20.51
CA ILE A 21 34.16 24.43 19.76
C ILE A 21 33.30 23.38 20.50
N LYS A 22 33.43 23.28 21.85
CA LYS A 22 32.62 22.33 22.63
C LYS A 22 31.12 22.63 22.52
N THR A 23 30.73 23.91 22.68
CA THR A 23 29.33 24.31 22.60
C THR A 23 28.76 24.09 21.20
N SER A 24 29.51 24.47 20.15
CA SER A 24 29.11 24.21 18.76
C SER A 24 28.97 22.72 18.46
N PHE A 25 29.87 21.89 18.98
CA PHE A 25 29.83 20.46 18.80
C PHE A 25 28.60 19.84 19.53
N THR A 26 28.28 20.31 20.75
CA THR A 26 27.06 19.85 21.46
C THR A 26 25.81 20.22 20.68
N ILE A 27 25.71 21.45 20.18
CA ILE A 27 24.57 21.90 19.36
C ILE A 27 24.45 21.04 18.11
N PHE A 28 25.58 20.78 17.45
CA PHE A 28 25.61 19.93 16.25
C PHE A 28 25.12 18.51 16.52
N ILE A 29 25.58 17.88 17.63
CA ILE A 29 25.13 16.53 18.01
C ILE A 29 23.62 16.50 18.27
N VAL A 30 23.10 17.48 19.03
CA VAL A 30 21.65 17.56 19.33
C VAL A 30 20.86 17.71 18.03
N PHE A 31 21.28 18.61 17.16
CA PHE A 31 20.60 18.83 15.88
C PHE A 31 20.66 17.58 14.99
N ALA A 32 21.81 16.93 14.89
CA ALA A 32 21.98 15.68 14.15
C ALA A 32 21.08 14.55 14.70
N ALA A 33 21.00 14.41 16.04
CA ALA A 33 20.15 13.41 16.67
C ALA A 33 18.66 13.65 16.42
N VAL A 34 18.20 14.90 16.51
CA VAL A 34 16.81 15.28 16.20
C VAL A 34 16.49 15.00 14.72
N THR A 35 17.37 15.40 13.81
CA THR A 35 17.19 15.14 12.37
C THR A 35 17.13 13.64 12.08
N LEU A 36 18.00 12.85 12.71
CA LEU A 36 18.01 11.40 12.57
C LEU A 36 16.69 10.76 13.04
N LEU A 37 16.16 11.21 14.17
CA LEU A 37 14.86 10.72 14.68
C LEU A 37 13.71 11.04 13.71
N ILE A 38 13.69 12.24 13.14
CA ILE A 38 12.66 12.63 12.15
C ILE A 38 12.76 11.72 10.93
N LEU A 39 13.97 11.48 10.43
CA LEU A 39 14.19 10.59 9.28
C LEU A 39 13.76 9.15 9.59
N ILE A 40 14.10 8.61 10.76
CA ILE A 40 13.68 7.27 11.17
C ILE A 40 12.14 7.20 11.23
N ARG A 41 11.48 8.14 11.90
CA ARG A 41 10.02 8.20 11.99
C ARG A 41 9.36 8.21 10.61
N THR A 42 9.84 9.07 9.71
CA THR A 42 9.31 9.18 8.35
C THR A 42 9.50 7.88 7.56
N ASN A 43 10.67 7.26 7.63
CA ASN A 43 10.94 6.00 6.92
C ASN A 43 10.09 4.84 7.46
N VAL A 44 9.94 4.73 8.79
CA VAL A 44 9.09 3.70 9.41
C VAL A 44 7.63 3.88 8.99
N TYR A 45 7.13 5.11 8.99
CA TYR A 45 5.78 5.44 8.51
C TYR A 45 5.57 4.98 7.05
N GLN A 46 6.49 5.36 6.16
CA GLN A 46 6.41 5.01 4.74
C GLN A 46 6.47 3.49 4.53
N TRP A 47 7.35 2.81 5.29
CA TRP A 47 7.46 1.36 5.22
C TRP A 47 6.18 0.65 5.69
N GLN A 48 5.57 1.10 6.78
CA GLN A 48 4.31 0.57 7.28
C GLN A 48 3.18 0.79 6.27
N LEU A 49 3.05 1.99 5.73
CA LEU A 49 2.04 2.32 4.71
C LEU A 49 2.24 1.47 3.44
N GLN A 50 3.49 1.28 3.00
CA GLN A 50 3.78 0.43 1.85
C GLN A 50 3.39 -1.03 2.13
N SER A 51 3.71 -1.55 3.31
CA SER A 51 3.33 -2.90 3.72
C SER A 51 1.80 -3.12 3.72
N VAL A 52 1.04 -2.09 4.12
CA VAL A 52 -0.43 -2.11 4.07
C VAL A 52 -0.92 -2.09 2.62
N LYS A 53 -0.35 -1.23 1.78
CA LYS A 53 -0.66 -1.19 0.34
C LYS A 53 -0.31 -2.49 -0.38
N ASP A 54 0.78 -3.14 -0.01
CA ASP A 54 1.19 -4.43 -0.59
C ASP A 54 0.20 -5.55 -0.25
N ARG A 55 -0.50 -5.44 0.88
CA ARG A 55 -1.49 -6.41 1.32
C ARG A 55 -2.90 -6.11 0.82
N PHE A 56 -3.31 -4.85 0.85
CA PHE A 56 -4.69 -4.42 0.58
C PHE A 56 -4.87 -3.71 -0.76
N GLY A 57 -3.79 -3.58 -1.55
CA GLY A 57 -3.78 -2.83 -2.81
C GLY A 57 -3.65 -1.31 -2.60
N SER A 58 -3.22 -0.60 -3.64
CA SER A 58 -3.12 0.87 -3.62
C SER A 58 -4.39 1.56 -4.14
N TRP A 59 -5.43 0.79 -4.45
CA TRP A 59 -6.70 1.33 -4.93
C TRP A 59 -7.49 2.04 -3.81
N PHE A 60 -8.24 3.05 -4.20
CA PHE A 60 -9.09 3.84 -3.31
C PHE A 60 -10.53 3.30 -3.26
N VAL A 61 -11.13 3.12 -4.42
CA VAL A 61 -12.46 2.53 -4.53
C VAL A 61 -12.48 1.43 -5.57
N MET A 62 -13.28 0.40 -5.32
CA MET A 62 -13.58 -0.68 -6.25
C MET A 62 -15.05 -0.60 -6.62
N MET A 63 -15.33 -0.54 -7.92
CA MET A 63 -16.67 -0.56 -8.49
C MET A 63 -16.97 -1.93 -9.08
N CYS A 64 -18.05 -2.58 -8.64
CA CYS A 64 -18.43 -3.92 -9.05
C CYS A 64 -19.75 -3.90 -9.81
N GLY A 65 -19.82 -4.67 -10.90
CA GLY A 65 -21.07 -4.89 -11.66
C GLY A 65 -21.46 -3.73 -12.57
N SER A 66 -20.50 -2.91 -13.01
CA SER A 66 -20.75 -1.77 -13.90
C SER A 66 -21.01 -2.20 -15.33
N ASP A 67 -21.97 -1.53 -15.99
CA ASP A 67 -22.28 -1.66 -17.41
C ASP A 67 -21.32 -0.90 -18.35
N GLY A 68 -20.25 -0.33 -17.82
CA GLY A 68 -19.25 0.45 -18.56
C GLY A 68 -19.61 1.94 -18.71
N LYS A 69 -20.88 2.34 -18.63
CA LYS A 69 -21.28 3.75 -18.67
C LYS A 69 -20.86 4.48 -17.39
N GLU A 70 -21.18 3.90 -16.24
CA GLU A 70 -20.76 4.42 -14.94
C GLU A 70 -19.23 4.46 -14.80
N ASN A 71 -18.52 3.49 -15.37
CA ASN A 71 -17.07 3.54 -15.45
C ASN A 71 -16.57 4.79 -16.18
N SER A 72 -17.23 5.18 -17.29
CA SER A 72 -16.85 6.40 -18.02
C SER A 72 -17.12 7.67 -17.23
N GLU A 73 -18.19 7.70 -16.43
CA GLU A 73 -18.50 8.82 -15.54
C GLU A 73 -17.49 8.94 -14.41
N LEU A 74 -17.09 7.81 -13.79
CA LEU A 74 -16.09 7.82 -12.72
C LEU A 74 -14.69 8.17 -13.24
N LYS A 75 -14.30 7.71 -14.43
CA LYS A 75 -13.03 8.11 -15.07
C LYS A 75 -12.88 9.62 -15.28
N GLY A 76 -13.97 10.32 -15.47
CA GLY A 76 -14.00 11.78 -15.59
C GLY A 76 -14.00 12.53 -14.25
N HIS A 77 -14.00 11.85 -13.14
CA HIS A 77 -14.08 12.50 -11.83
C HIS A 77 -12.75 13.19 -11.46
N PRO A 78 -12.79 14.46 -11.04
CA PRO A 78 -11.57 15.28 -10.86
C PRO A 78 -10.58 14.75 -9.83
N TYR A 79 -11.04 13.94 -8.87
CA TYR A 79 -10.20 13.38 -7.81
C TYR A 79 -9.71 11.96 -8.10
N LEU A 80 -10.26 11.27 -9.13
CA LEU A 80 -9.80 9.94 -9.52
C LEU A 80 -8.74 10.05 -10.62
N LYS A 81 -7.62 9.33 -10.44
CA LYS A 81 -6.47 9.41 -11.35
C LYS A 81 -6.43 8.24 -12.34
N GLU A 82 -6.18 7.09 -11.82
CA GLU A 82 -5.93 5.89 -12.62
C GLU A 82 -6.98 4.84 -12.34
N SER A 83 -7.24 3.99 -13.33
CA SER A 83 -8.16 2.88 -13.16
C SER A 83 -7.61 1.61 -13.81
N GLY A 84 -7.86 0.48 -13.15
CA GLY A 84 -7.62 -0.85 -13.68
C GLY A 84 -8.92 -1.63 -13.79
N LYS A 85 -8.95 -2.63 -14.68
CA LYS A 85 -10.12 -3.48 -14.93
C LYS A 85 -9.77 -4.93 -14.68
N ALA A 86 -10.65 -5.63 -13.93
CA ALA A 86 -10.72 -7.08 -13.88
C ALA A 86 -12.10 -7.56 -14.37
N VAL A 87 -12.18 -8.79 -14.82
CA VAL A 87 -13.43 -9.41 -15.22
C VAL A 87 -13.50 -10.80 -14.61
N LYS A 88 -14.47 -11.03 -13.73
CA LYS A 88 -14.82 -12.36 -13.23
C LYS A 88 -15.85 -12.96 -14.19
N VAL A 89 -15.45 -14.01 -14.92
CA VAL A 89 -16.30 -14.61 -15.98
C VAL A 89 -17.18 -15.70 -15.43
N ASN A 90 -16.73 -16.45 -14.42
CA ASN A 90 -17.49 -17.50 -13.77
C ASN A 90 -17.01 -17.79 -12.36
N ASN A 91 -17.83 -18.48 -11.57
CA ASN A 91 -17.40 -19.05 -10.30
C ASN A 91 -16.64 -20.35 -10.55
N VAL A 92 -15.76 -20.71 -9.61
CA VAL A 92 -14.99 -21.94 -9.64
C VAL A 92 -15.52 -22.88 -8.55
N TYR A 93 -15.49 -24.18 -8.82
CA TYR A 93 -15.92 -25.21 -7.94
C TYR A 93 -14.73 -26.12 -7.57
N ASP A 94 -14.70 -26.56 -6.33
CA ASP A 94 -13.70 -27.51 -5.87
C ASP A 94 -13.92 -28.93 -6.43
N ASN A 95 -13.06 -29.86 -6.07
CA ASN A 95 -13.18 -31.26 -6.49
C ASN A 95 -14.40 -31.96 -5.88
N GLY A 96 -14.97 -31.45 -4.78
CA GLY A 96 -16.21 -31.94 -4.15
C GLY A 96 -17.49 -31.41 -4.82
N GLY A 97 -17.36 -30.42 -5.69
CA GLY A 97 -18.49 -29.73 -6.33
C GLY A 97 -19.05 -28.59 -5.47
N GLU A 98 -18.35 -28.17 -4.42
CA GLU A 98 -18.69 -26.98 -3.65
C GLU A 98 -18.12 -25.73 -4.36
N MET A 99 -18.92 -24.66 -4.35
CA MET A 99 -18.50 -23.38 -4.95
C MET A 99 -17.46 -22.72 -4.06
N THR A 100 -16.31 -22.37 -4.61
CA THR A 100 -15.31 -21.57 -3.92
C THR A 100 -15.78 -20.14 -3.75
N GLU A 101 -15.20 -19.40 -2.82
CA GLU A 101 -15.52 -17.98 -2.62
C GLU A 101 -15.12 -17.11 -3.82
N THR A 102 -14.16 -17.56 -4.60
CA THR A 102 -13.59 -16.81 -5.72
C THR A 102 -14.07 -17.35 -7.08
N GLY A 103 -13.52 -16.84 -8.17
CA GLY A 103 -13.86 -17.29 -9.52
C GLY A 103 -12.67 -17.21 -10.47
N ILE A 104 -12.94 -17.52 -11.72
CA ILE A 104 -11.99 -17.42 -12.83
C ILE A 104 -12.23 -16.17 -13.65
N GLY A 105 -11.16 -15.57 -14.16
CA GLY A 105 -11.25 -14.38 -14.99
C GLY A 105 -9.91 -13.86 -15.45
N TYR A 106 -9.88 -12.61 -15.86
CA TYR A 106 -8.68 -11.92 -16.29
C TYR A 106 -8.57 -10.51 -15.69
N MET A 107 -7.36 -9.95 -15.69
CA MET A 107 -7.06 -8.62 -15.19
C MET A 107 -6.20 -7.87 -16.20
N THR A 108 -6.40 -6.54 -16.29
CA THR A 108 -5.47 -5.68 -17.02
C THR A 108 -4.20 -5.43 -16.20
N GLU A 109 -3.12 -5.05 -16.86
CA GLU A 109 -1.84 -4.71 -16.20
C GLU A 109 -2.02 -3.60 -15.17
N GLU A 110 -2.88 -2.60 -15.48
CA GLU A 110 -3.19 -1.51 -14.55
C GLU A 110 -3.89 -2.04 -13.29
N PHE A 111 -4.81 -3.00 -13.43
CA PHE A 111 -5.47 -3.61 -12.26
C PHE A 111 -4.46 -4.32 -11.37
N ILE A 112 -3.59 -5.13 -11.97
CA ILE A 112 -2.52 -5.85 -11.26
C ILE A 112 -1.62 -4.86 -10.52
N ARG A 113 -1.17 -3.80 -11.21
CA ARG A 113 -0.28 -2.78 -10.65
C ARG A 113 -0.95 -1.98 -9.52
N LEU A 114 -2.17 -1.48 -9.74
CA LEU A 114 -2.89 -0.70 -8.72
C LEU A 114 -3.33 -1.57 -7.54
N GLY A 115 -3.56 -2.85 -7.78
CA GLY A 115 -3.86 -3.85 -6.76
C GLY A 115 -2.63 -4.28 -5.96
N ASN A 116 -1.41 -3.94 -6.39
CA ASN A 116 -0.16 -4.51 -5.87
C ASN A 116 -0.18 -6.06 -5.88
N ILE A 117 -0.89 -6.64 -6.87
CA ILE A 117 -0.97 -8.09 -7.01
C ILE A 117 0.36 -8.58 -7.56
N SER A 118 1.02 -9.46 -6.83
CA SER A 118 2.34 -9.99 -7.21
C SER A 118 2.36 -11.51 -7.12
N THR A 119 3.21 -12.10 -7.94
CA THR A 119 3.52 -13.53 -7.85
C THR A 119 4.41 -13.78 -6.64
N GLU A 120 4.09 -14.83 -5.89
CA GLU A 120 4.99 -15.42 -4.91
C GLU A 120 5.98 -16.34 -5.61
N GLU A 121 5.48 -17.12 -6.58
CA GLU A 121 6.27 -17.98 -7.45
C GLU A 121 5.74 -17.91 -8.88
N GLY A 122 6.62 -18.08 -9.87
CA GLY A 122 6.25 -18.14 -11.28
C GLY A 122 5.91 -16.78 -11.91
N HIS A 123 4.92 -16.75 -12.79
CA HIS A 123 4.55 -15.56 -13.56
C HIS A 123 3.04 -15.51 -13.85
N PHE A 124 2.52 -14.36 -14.24
CA PHE A 124 1.15 -14.25 -14.78
C PHE A 124 1.01 -15.01 -16.11
N PRO A 125 -0.20 -15.52 -16.45
CA PRO A 125 -0.40 -16.32 -17.65
C PRO A 125 -0.02 -15.53 -18.91
N GLN A 126 0.77 -16.17 -19.77
CA GLN A 126 1.21 -15.64 -21.06
C GLN A 126 0.58 -16.40 -22.23
N LYS A 127 0.05 -17.61 -21.98
CA LYS A 127 -0.60 -18.47 -22.96
C LYS A 127 -1.99 -18.87 -22.46
N ASP A 128 -2.86 -19.27 -23.38
CA ASP A 128 -4.25 -19.59 -23.10
C ASP A 128 -4.43 -20.90 -22.30
N ASP A 129 -3.39 -21.73 -22.24
CA ASP A 129 -3.33 -22.94 -21.42
C ASP A 129 -2.67 -22.72 -20.05
N GLU A 130 -2.30 -21.48 -19.70
CA GLU A 130 -1.69 -21.12 -18.43
C GLU A 130 -2.69 -20.44 -17.50
N ALA A 131 -2.54 -20.67 -16.20
CA ALA A 131 -3.24 -19.92 -15.16
C ALA A 131 -2.29 -19.50 -14.02
N ALA A 132 -2.54 -18.33 -13.46
CA ALA A 132 -1.98 -17.91 -12.18
C ALA A 132 -3.09 -17.90 -11.13
N VAL A 133 -2.81 -18.45 -9.94
CA VAL A 133 -3.85 -18.69 -8.93
C VAL A 133 -3.46 -18.01 -7.63
N ASP A 134 -4.41 -17.29 -7.03
CA ASP A 134 -4.30 -16.76 -5.68
C ASP A 134 -4.07 -17.90 -4.68
N TRP A 135 -3.19 -17.68 -3.71
CA TRP A 135 -2.79 -18.72 -2.75
C TRP A 135 -3.97 -19.35 -2.01
N ASN A 136 -4.95 -18.55 -1.56
CA ASN A 136 -6.11 -19.10 -0.87
C ASN A 136 -7.03 -19.87 -1.82
N THR A 137 -7.25 -19.35 -3.02
CA THR A 137 -8.01 -20.07 -4.04
C THR A 137 -7.37 -21.42 -4.37
N LEU A 138 -6.04 -21.47 -4.42
CA LEU A 138 -5.33 -22.74 -4.65
C LEU A 138 -5.55 -23.74 -3.50
N LEU A 139 -5.60 -23.27 -2.25
CA LEU A 139 -5.92 -24.08 -1.08
C LEU A 139 -7.39 -24.57 -1.13
N GLU A 140 -8.34 -23.71 -1.47
CA GLU A 140 -9.76 -24.08 -1.62
C GLU A 140 -9.97 -25.14 -2.70
N LEU A 141 -9.24 -25.03 -3.82
CA LEU A 141 -9.27 -26.01 -4.90
C LEU A 141 -8.70 -27.39 -4.48
N ASN A 142 -7.99 -27.45 -3.36
CA ASN A 142 -7.32 -28.65 -2.86
C ASN A 142 -6.46 -29.33 -3.93
N GLN A 143 -5.69 -28.53 -4.67
CA GLN A 143 -4.77 -28.98 -5.71
C GLN A 143 -3.33 -28.68 -5.30
N GLY A 144 -2.38 -29.35 -5.95
CA GLY A 144 -0.96 -29.11 -5.66
C GLY A 144 -0.50 -27.71 -6.04
N SER A 145 0.64 -27.27 -5.47
CA SER A 145 1.24 -25.96 -5.69
C SER A 145 2.52 -25.98 -6.52
N SER A 146 2.82 -27.07 -7.23
CA SER A 146 4.04 -27.15 -8.03
C SER A 146 3.87 -26.43 -9.37
N LEU A 147 4.73 -25.47 -9.67
CA LEU A 147 4.70 -24.76 -10.96
C LEU A 147 4.83 -25.74 -12.13
N GLY A 148 4.07 -25.48 -13.20
CA GLY A 148 4.01 -26.30 -14.41
C GLY A 148 3.11 -27.55 -14.31
N GLN A 149 2.58 -27.86 -13.12
CA GLN A 149 1.59 -28.95 -13.00
C GLN A 149 0.26 -28.58 -13.67
N ASP A 150 -0.50 -29.58 -14.00
CA ASP A 150 -1.88 -29.40 -14.46
C ASP A 150 -2.79 -29.11 -13.26
N ILE A 151 -3.58 -28.04 -13.37
CA ILE A 151 -4.67 -27.72 -12.46
C ILE A 151 -6.00 -27.82 -13.20
N VAL A 152 -6.98 -28.41 -12.53
CA VAL A 152 -8.31 -28.65 -13.09
C VAL A 152 -9.27 -27.59 -12.53
N ILE A 153 -9.82 -26.79 -13.39
CA ILE A 153 -10.78 -25.73 -13.04
C ILE A 153 -12.15 -26.15 -13.53
N ARG A 154 -13.07 -26.34 -12.58
CA ARG A 154 -14.46 -26.67 -12.83
C ARG A 154 -15.32 -25.43 -12.67
N THR A 155 -16.13 -25.15 -13.68
CA THR A 155 -17.09 -24.05 -13.71
C THR A 155 -18.45 -24.57 -14.12
N VAL A 156 -19.52 -23.91 -13.71
CA VAL A 156 -20.90 -24.29 -14.08
C VAL A 156 -21.52 -23.17 -14.90
N ILE A 157 -21.99 -23.49 -16.09
CA ILE A 157 -22.75 -22.58 -16.94
C ILE A 157 -24.22 -23.01 -16.89
N SER A 158 -25.14 -22.07 -16.66
CA SER A 158 -26.55 -22.30 -16.85
C SER A 158 -27.02 -21.63 -18.13
N ASP A 159 -27.81 -22.32 -18.94
CA ASP A 159 -28.43 -21.73 -20.13
C ASP A 159 -29.64 -20.83 -19.76
N GLU A 160 -30.27 -20.23 -20.77
CA GLU A 160 -31.45 -19.36 -20.58
C GLU A 160 -32.67 -20.16 -20.04
N ASN A 161 -32.67 -21.47 -20.15
CA ASN A 161 -33.73 -22.39 -19.69
C ASN A 161 -33.43 -22.90 -18.27
N GLY A 162 -32.34 -22.49 -17.65
CA GLY A 162 -31.91 -22.92 -16.31
C GLY A 162 -31.23 -24.29 -16.27
N GLN A 163 -30.91 -24.88 -17.46
CA GLN A 163 -30.10 -26.10 -17.51
C GLN A 163 -28.65 -25.74 -17.21
N THR A 164 -28.04 -26.51 -16.32
CA THR A 164 -26.64 -26.33 -15.91
C THR A 164 -25.74 -27.31 -16.62
N GLU A 165 -24.65 -26.80 -17.19
CA GLU A 165 -23.57 -27.60 -17.80
C GLU A 165 -22.29 -27.38 -17.02
N ASP A 166 -21.67 -28.49 -16.63
CA ASP A 166 -20.37 -28.46 -15.98
C ASP A 166 -19.27 -28.38 -17.04
N ILE A 167 -18.49 -27.30 -17.00
CA ILE A 167 -17.31 -27.14 -17.84
C ILE A 167 -16.07 -27.37 -17.01
N THR A 168 -15.30 -28.35 -17.41
CA THR A 168 -14.00 -28.62 -16.79
C THR A 168 -12.89 -28.29 -17.78
N ARG A 169 -11.92 -27.49 -17.34
CA ARG A 169 -10.72 -27.14 -18.12
C ARG A 169 -9.47 -27.37 -17.31
N THR A 170 -8.43 -27.78 -18.03
CA THR A 170 -7.11 -27.99 -17.42
C THR A 170 -6.19 -26.87 -17.89
N TYR A 171 -5.49 -26.26 -16.94
CA TYR A 171 -4.49 -25.24 -17.17
C TYR A 171 -3.16 -25.67 -16.56
N LYS A 172 -2.06 -25.14 -17.09
CA LYS A 172 -0.75 -25.20 -16.46
C LYS A 172 -0.66 -24.14 -15.35
N LEU A 173 -0.30 -24.52 -14.13
CA LEU A 173 -0.04 -23.56 -13.07
C LEU A 173 1.23 -22.77 -13.39
N ALA A 174 1.07 -21.59 -13.99
CA ALA A 174 2.17 -20.71 -14.38
C ALA A 174 2.66 -19.82 -13.25
N GLY A 175 1.79 -19.50 -12.29
CA GLY A 175 2.15 -18.68 -11.14
C GLY A 175 1.24 -18.88 -9.94
N ILE A 176 1.81 -18.66 -8.77
CA ILE A 176 1.11 -18.58 -7.49
C ILE A 176 1.16 -17.12 -7.05
N LEU A 177 0.00 -16.52 -6.82
CA LEU A 177 -0.12 -15.13 -6.43
C LEU A 177 -0.18 -15.02 -4.91
N LYS A 178 0.39 -13.94 -4.36
CA LYS A 178 0.15 -13.56 -2.97
C LYS A 178 -1.33 -13.35 -2.76
N SER A 179 -1.81 -13.79 -1.59
CA SER A 179 -3.22 -13.74 -1.29
C SER A 179 -3.77 -12.31 -1.25
N TYR A 180 -4.78 -12.05 -2.08
CA TYR A 180 -5.55 -10.81 -2.10
C TYR A 180 -7.06 -11.06 -1.99
N THR A 181 -7.57 -12.22 -2.42
CA THR A 181 -9.00 -12.51 -2.47
C THR A 181 -9.67 -12.45 -1.10
N ASN A 182 -9.03 -12.92 -0.05
CA ASN A 182 -9.54 -12.82 1.33
C ASN A 182 -8.93 -11.66 2.15
N SER A 183 -7.98 -10.92 1.57
CA SER A 183 -7.42 -9.73 2.24
C SER A 183 -8.19 -8.46 1.88
N TRP A 184 -8.67 -8.34 0.63
CA TRP A 184 -9.35 -7.14 0.18
C TRP A 184 -10.82 -7.11 0.61
N ALA A 185 -11.33 -5.92 0.91
CA ALA A 185 -12.76 -5.71 0.99
C ALA A 185 -13.40 -6.02 -0.38
N GLY A 186 -14.31 -7.00 -0.43
CA GLY A 186 -14.91 -7.48 -1.68
C GLY A 186 -13.98 -8.30 -2.59
N GLY A 187 -12.94 -8.91 -2.01
CA GLY A 187 -12.02 -9.78 -2.75
C GLY A 187 -12.69 -11.03 -3.33
N ASP A 188 -13.80 -11.49 -2.76
CA ASP A 188 -14.68 -12.52 -3.29
C ASP A 188 -15.24 -12.21 -4.69
N ARG A 189 -15.31 -10.93 -5.04
CA ARG A 189 -15.77 -10.45 -6.35
C ARG A 189 -14.67 -10.46 -7.40
N VAL A 190 -13.41 -10.44 -6.99
CA VAL A 190 -12.24 -10.44 -7.87
C VAL A 190 -11.89 -11.88 -8.26
N PRO A 191 -11.46 -12.15 -9.50
CA PRO A 191 -11.08 -13.52 -9.88
C PRO A 191 -9.85 -13.97 -9.07
N GLY A 192 -9.91 -15.16 -8.48
CA GLY A 192 -8.79 -15.80 -7.78
C GLY A 192 -7.99 -16.73 -8.71
N VAL A 193 -8.61 -17.19 -9.81
CA VAL A 193 -7.93 -17.88 -10.91
C VAL A 193 -7.81 -16.91 -12.07
N ILE A 194 -6.60 -16.53 -12.44
CA ILE A 194 -6.31 -15.59 -13.51
C ILE A 194 -5.84 -16.37 -14.73
N VAL A 195 -6.50 -16.13 -15.86
CA VAL A 195 -6.14 -16.66 -17.19
C VAL A 195 -5.98 -15.50 -18.16
N THR A 196 -5.57 -15.77 -19.38
CA THR A 196 -5.57 -14.75 -20.45
C THR A 196 -7.00 -14.29 -20.79
N GLU A 197 -7.12 -13.08 -21.31
CA GLU A 197 -8.45 -12.60 -21.77
C GLU A 197 -9.07 -13.52 -22.81
N GLN A 198 -8.25 -14.15 -23.68
CA GLN A 198 -8.73 -15.08 -24.70
C GLN A 198 -9.27 -16.37 -24.06
N ALA A 199 -8.53 -17.00 -23.16
CA ALA A 199 -8.98 -18.19 -22.42
C ALA A 199 -10.27 -17.91 -21.62
N ALA A 200 -10.38 -16.71 -21.04
CA ALA A 200 -11.59 -16.30 -20.32
C ALA A 200 -12.81 -16.15 -21.21
N LYS A 201 -12.65 -15.69 -22.47
CA LYS A 201 -13.77 -15.58 -23.43
C LYS A 201 -14.41 -16.92 -23.74
N ASP A 202 -13.61 -17.98 -23.76
CA ASP A 202 -14.09 -19.33 -24.10
C ASP A 202 -14.95 -19.98 -23.00
N ILE A 203 -14.87 -19.48 -21.75
CA ILE A 203 -15.65 -19.95 -20.61
C ILE A 203 -16.63 -18.90 -20.09
N LYS A 204 -16.86 -17.86 -20.88
CA LYS A 204 -17.60 -16.69 -20.50
C LYS A 204 -19.09 -16.99 -20.36
N ARG A 205 -19.64 -16.65 -19.19
CA ARG A 205 -21.06 -16.50 -18.96
C ARG A 205 -21.45 -15.07 -18.65
N ASN A 206 -20.70 -14.41 -17.75
CA ASN A 206 -20.99 -13.10 -17.26
C ASN A 206 -19.84 -12.11 -17.56
N ASN A 207 -20.20 -10.86 -17.77
CA ASN A 207 -19.23 -9.76 -17.84
C ASN A 207 -19.28 -8.98 -16.51
N ASN A 208 -18.99 -9.62 -15.41
CA ASN A 208 -18.86 -8.89 -14.14
C ASN A 208 -17.56 -8.10 -14.15
N ALA A 209 -17.60 -6.94 -14.80
CA ALA A 209 -16.48 -6.04 -14.83
C ALA A 209 -16.33 -5.36 -13.46
N ILE A 210 -15.10 -5.34 -12.99
CA ILE A 210 -14.69 -4.75 -11.75
C ILE A 210 -13.65 -3.70 -12.09
N TYR A 211 -13.84 -2.49 -11.60
CA TYR A 211 -12.90 -1.41 -11.81
C TYR A 211 -12.37 -0.93 -10.47
N ILE A 212 -11.06 -0.79 -10.39
CA ILE A 212 -10.42 -0.11 -9.25
C ILE A 212 -9.88 1.24 -9.70
N TYR A 213 -9.94 2.21 -8.79
CA TYR A 213 -9.49 3.57 -9.03
C TYR A 213 -8.55 4.02 -7.93
N THR A 214 -7.56 4.81 -8.29
CA THR A 214 -6.75 5.54 -7.33
C THR A 214 -7.28 6.97 -7.18
N VAL A 215 -6.95 7.59 -6.07
CA VAL A 215 -7.31 8.97 -5.74
C VAL A 215 -6.07 9.86 -5.76
N ASP A 216 -6.26 11.18 -5.90
CA ASP A 216 -5.18 12.15 -5.83
C ASP A 216 -4.59 12.24 -4.41
N ASP A 217 -3.25 12.29 -4.31
CA ASP A 217 -2.53 12.38 -3.04
C ASP A 217 -2.76 13.70 -2.28
N TYR A 218 -3.35 14.71 -2.96
CA TYR A 218 -3.67 16.01 -2.37
C TYR A 218 -5.04 16.09 -1.70
N VAL A 219 -5.75 14.97 -1.61
CA VAL A 219 -7.06 14.90 -0.97
C VAL A 219 -6.90 14.83 0.54
N ASN A 220 -7.63 15.68 1.26
CA ASN A 220 -7.61 15.74 2.72
C ASN A 220 -8.76 14.99 3.39
N ASP A 221 -9.80 14.62 2.62
CA ASP A 221 -11.01 13.96 3.12
C ASP A 221 -11.46 12.87 2.15
N TYR A 222 -10.89 11.69 2.35
CA TYR A 222 -11.18 10.52 1.51
C TYR A 222 -12.60 10.00 1.70
N GLU A 223 -13.14 10.07 2.92
CA GLU A 223 -14.49 9.60 3.24
C GLU A 223 -15.54 10.46 2.53
N ALA A 224 -15.42 11.79 2.56
CA ALA A 224 -16.32 12.69 1.85
C ALA A 224 -16.31 12.47 0.33
N ILE A 225 -15.14 12.14 -0.26
CA ILE A 225 -15.07 11.80 -1.68
C ILE A 225 -15.80 10.49 -1.95
N TYR A 226 -15.54 9.45 -1.16
CA TYR A 226 -16.22 8.17 -1.30
C TYR A 226 -17.74 8.32 -1.22
N ASP A 227 -18.24 9.06 -0.24
CA ASP A 227 -19.68 9.34 -0.09
C ASP A 227 -20.25 10.13 -1.28
N GLY A 228 -19.48 11.05 -1.82
CA GLY A 228 -19.83 11.78 -3.04
C GLY A 228 -19.92 10.87 -4.27
N LEU A 229 -19.00 9.94 -4.43
CA LEU A 229 -19.02 8.94 -5.50
C LEU A 229 -20.19 7.98 -5.36
N LYS A 230 -20.45 7.48 -4.15
CA LYS A 230 -21.55 6.57 -3.85
C LYS A 230 -22.93 7.15 -4.17
N LYS A 231 -23.10 8.45 -4.04
CA LYS A 231 -24.36 9.14 -4.40
C LYS A 231 -24.56 9.28 -5.91
N LYS A 232 -23.50 9.17 -6.70
CA LYS A 232 -23.52 9.37 -8.16
C LYS A 232 -23.58 8.08 -8.96
N THR A 233 -23.34 6.94 -8.35
CA THR A 233 -23.37 5.64 -9.02
C THR A 233 -24.41 4.72 -8.42
N SER A 234 -25.03 3.89 -9.27
CA SER A 234 -25.92 2.80 -8.86
C SER A 234 -25.16 1.49 -8.63
N SER A 235 -23.96 1.38 -9.15
CA SER A 235 -23.08 0.23 -8.95
C SER A 235 -22.59 0.12 -7.51
N SER A 236 -22.30 -1.10 -7.08
CA SER A 236 -21.70 -1.34 -5.76
C SER A 236 -20.30 -0.77 -5.71
N LEU A 237 -20.09 0.24 -4.86
CA LEU A 237 -18.78 0.78 -4.53
C LEU A 237 -18.28 0.22 -3.21
N ILE A 238 -17.02 -0.17 -3.21
CA ILE A 238 -16.29 -0.64 -2.02
C ILE A 238 -15.12 0.30 -1.79
N TYR A 239 -14.99 0.79 -0.55
CA TYR A 239 -13.93 1.68 -0.12
C TYR A 239 -12.78 0.87 0.52
N ASN A 240 -11.54 1.22 0.18
CA ASN A 240 -10.36 0.59 0.77
C ASN A 240 -9.97 1.28 2.08
N SER A 241 -10.82 1.14 3.10
CA SER A 241 -10.58 1.71 4.43
C SER A 241 -9.28 1.19 5.06
N SER A 242 -8.89 -0.05 4.77
CA SER A 242 -7.64 -0.63 5.26
C SER A 242 -6.39 0.17 4.89
N VAL A 243 -6.42 0.92 3.80
CA VAL A 243 -5.31 1.76 3.34
C VAL A 243 -5.54 3.23 3.68
N TYR A 244 -6.73 3.75 3.42
CA TYR A 244 -7.01 5.20 3.47
C TYR A 244 -7.46 5.69 4.85
N GLU A 245 -7.86 4.78 5.74
CA GLU A 245 -8.08 5.04 7.17
C GLU A 245 -6.97 4.40 8.03
N TYR A 246 -5.90 3.92 7.38
CA TYR A 246 -4.79 3.33 8.11
C TYR A 246 -4.09 4.38 8.95
N GLU A 247 -4.24 4.25 10.25
CA GLU A 247 -3.41 4.96 11.21
C GLU A 247 -2.17 4.12 11.49
N PRO A 248 -0.99 4.50 10.98
CA PRO A 248 0.23 3.75 11.27
C PRO A 248 0.46 3.77 12.77
N TRP A 249 0.86 2.62 13.28
CA TRP A 249 1.30 2.55 14.66
C TRP A 249 2.45 3.54 14.86
N SER A 250 2.12 4.68 15.44
CA SER A 250 3.05 5.80 15.65
C SER A 250 4.12 5.50 16.70
N GLY A 251 4.28 4.22 17.10
CA GLY A 251 5.11 3.86 18.26
C GLY A 251 4.57 4.45 19.54
N GLY A 252 3.33 4.95 19.50
CA GLY A 252 2.73 5.72 20.57
C GLY A 252 3.60 6.91 20.91
N ASN A 253 3.67 7.22 22.16
CA ASN A 253 4.47 8.32 22.68
C ASN A 253 6.00 8.04 22.66
N ILE A 254 6.49 6.86 22.23
CA ILE A 254 7.91 6.51 22.33
C ILE A 254 8.80 7.48 21.54
N TYR A 255 8.45 7.78 20.27
CA TYR A 255 9.21 8.75 19.48
C TYR A 255 9.12 10.17 20.06
N ASP A 256 7.95 10.54 20.56
CA ASP A 256 7.74 11.85 21.19
C ASP A 256 8.50 11.95 22.50
N TYR A 257 8.55 10.88 23.31
CA TYR A 257 9.40 10.80 24.51
C TYR A 257 10.89 10.85 24.17
N MET A 258 11.34 10.12 23.15
CA MET A 258 12.74 10.16 22.70
C MET A 258 13.10 11.56 22.23
N TYR A 259 12.23 12.22 21.46
CA TYR A 259 12.42 13.61 21.03
C TYR A 259 12.55 14.56 22.23
N MET A 260 11.63 14.49 23.20
CA MET A 260 11.68 15.31 24.43
C MET A 260 12.98 15.07 25.22
N ILE A 261 13.39 13.81 25.39
CA ILE A 261 14.62 13.46 26.11
C ILE A 261 15.83 14.08 25.43
N ILE A 262 15.96 13.96 24.11
CA ILE A 262 17.09 14.52 23.35
C ILE A 262 17.12 16.05 23.46
N VAL A 263 15.98 16.71 23.36
CA VAL A 263 15.88 18.17 23.51
C VAL A 263 16.27 18.59 24.94
N LEU A 264 15.75 17.90 25.97
CA LEU A 264 16.08 18.19 27.37
C LEU A 264 17.57 17.98 27.68
N VAL A 265 18.17 16.90 27.21
CA VAL A 265 19.62 16.62 27.35
C VAL A 265 20.43 17.69 26.62
N GLY A 266 20.01 18.13 25.45
CA GLY A 266 20.62 19.21 24.69
C GLY A 266 20.59 20.53 25.43
N ILE A 267 19.44 20.93 25.99
CA ILE A 267 19.27 22.14 26.80
C ILE A 267 20.13 22.06 28.04
N ALA A 268 20.10 20.93 28.76
CA ALA A 268 20.93 20.73 29.97
C ALA A 268 22.44 20.82 29.64
N GLY A 269 22.88 20.24 28.51
CA GLY A 269 24.27 20.33 28.06
C GLY A 269 24.70 21.76 27.75
N ILE A 270 23.84 22.53 27.06
CA ILE A 270 24.12 23.94 26.72
C ILE A 270 24.14 24.79 28.00
N THR A 271 23.17 24.63 28.90
CA THR A 271 23.08 25.37 30.15
C THR A 271 24.26 25.06 31.08
N TYR A 272 24.67 23.80 31.19
CA TYR A 272 25.88 23.41 31.91
C TYR A 272 27.14 24.12 31.37
N GLN A 273 27.33 24.11 30.04
CA GLN A 273 28.48 24.78 29.43
C GLN A 273 28.46 26.30 29.65
N LEU A 274 27.29 26.93 29.57
CA LEU A 274 27.14 28.36 29.88
C LEU A 274 27.41 28.68 31.36
N SER A 275 26.99 27.81 32.29
CA SER A 275 27.24 27.92 33.73
C SER A 275 28.74 27.84 34.05
N VAL A 276 29.42 26.81 33.52
CA VAL A 276 30.89 26.68 33.65
C VAL A 276 31.62 27.91 33.10
N TYR A 277 31.09 28.47 32.01
CA TYR A 277 31.61 29.71 31.45
C TYR A 277 31.43 30.93 32.35
N SER A 278 30.27 31.10 33.01
CA SER A 278 29.97 32.22 33.89
C SER A 278 30.77 32.14 35.18
N THR A 279 30.94 30.93 35.75
CA THR A 279 31.68 30.69 37.01
C THR A 279 33.21 30.90 36.82
N GLY A 280 33.75 30.55 35.67
CA GLY A 280 35.14 30.83 35.28
C GLY A 280 35.44 32.33 35.18
N ARG A 281 34.42 33.16 34.95
CA ARG A 281 34.55 34.63 34.90
C ARG A 281 34.73 35.26 36.30
N LYS A 282 34.11 34.68 37.33
CA LYS A 282 34.17 35.20 38.72
C LYS A 282 35.50 34.94 39.43
N ARG A 283 36.37 34.08 38.88
CA ARG A 283 37.70 33.77 39.47
C ARG A 283 38.86 34.61 38.92
N VAL A 284 38.56 35.59 38.08
CA VAL A 284 39.57 36.45 37.41
C VAL A 284 39.46 37.92 37.87
N TYR A 285 38.70 38.20 38.95
CA TYR A 285 38.67 39.50 39.63
C TYR A 285 39.11 39.33 41.06
#